data_3564f019100bbef0c5fbdd085880f103
#
_entry.id   3564f019100bbef0c5fbdd085880f103
#
_cell.length_a   1.000
_cell.length_b   1.000
_cell.length_c   1.000
_cell.angle_alpha   90.00
_cell.angle_beta   90.00
_cell.angle_gamma   90.00
#
_symmetry.space_group_name_H-M   'P 1'
#
loop_
_entity.id
_entity.type
_entity.pdbx_description
1 polymer ?
#
loop_
_entity_poly.entity_id
_entity_poly.type
_entity_poly.pdbx_seq_one_letter_code
_entity_poly.pdbx_strand_id
1 'polypeptide(L)' 'MTLTDAIRSRILQLCEEHNLSIHSLAIKAAVPPSSIKNILYGDSLNPRVVLIKMLCDALDMTLAEFFNTDEFNNLDSEVK' A
#
# COMPACT_ATOMS: atom_id res chain seq x y z
N MET A 1 4.88 6.69 -13.64
CA MET A 1 4.08 6.24 -12.48
C MET A 1 4.42 7.09 -11.26
N THR A 2 3.44 7.58 -10.56
CA THR A 2 3.66 8.34 -9.32
C THR A 2 3.87 7.39 -8.15
N LEU A 3 4.39 7.93 -7.04
CA LEU A 3 4.54 7.16 -5.81
C LEU A 3 3.20 6.59 -5.34
N THR A 4 2.13 7.37 -5.40
CA THR A 4 0.79 6.91 -5.01
C THR A 4 0.32 5.74 -5.87
N ASP A 5 0.55 5.82 -7.18
CA ASP A 5 0.21 4.71 -8.10
C ASP A 5 0.98 3.44 -7.74
N ALA A 6 2.26 3.57 -7.42
CA ALA A 6 3.09 2.43 -7.03
C ALA A 6 2.61 1.81 -5.72
N ILE A 7 2.19 2.64 -4.76
CA ILE A 7 1.64 2.14 -3.49
C ILE A 7 0.34 1.39 -3.73
N ARG A 8 -0.55 1.93 -4.57
CA ARG A 8 -1.80 1.24 -4.95
C ARG A 8 -1.52 -0.12 -5.56
N SER A 9 -0.63 -0.15 -6.54
CA SER A 9 -0.25 -1.39 -7.23
C SER A 9 0.34 -2.41 -6.25
N ARG A 10 1.18 -1.95 -5.32
CA ARG A 10 1.81 -2.83 -4.34
C ARG A 10 0.79 -3.45 -3.39
N ILE A 11 -0.18 -2.67 -2.91
CA ILE A 11 -1.23 -3.16 -2.02
C ILE A 11 -2.05 -4.24 -2.74
N LEU A 12 -2.44 -3.99 -3.98
CA LEU A 12 -3.22 -4.97 -4.77
C LEU A 12 -2.42 -6.24 -5.00
N GLN A 13 -1.14 -6.11 -5.30
CA GLN A 13 -0.24 -7.26 -5.49
C GLN A 13 -0.15 -8.11 -4.22
N LEU A 14 0.02 -7.46 -3.07
CA LEU A 14 0.11 -8.16 -1.79
C LEU A 14 -1.19 -8.85 -1.42
N CYS A 15 -2.33 -8.24 -1.70
CA CYS A 15 -3.63 -8.89 -1.51
C CYS A 15 -3.72 -10.17 -2.34
N GLU A 16 -3.30 -10.11 -3.60
CA GLU A 16 -3.30 -11.27 -4.48
C GLU A 16 -2.36 -12.36 -3.99
N GLU A 17 -1.13 -11.99 -3.62
CA GLU A 17 -0.14 -12.95 -3.14
C GLU A 17 -0.56 -13.66 -1.86
N HIS A 18 -1.27 -12.96 -0.98
CA HIS A 18 -1.71 -13.50 0.31
C HIS A 18 -3.14 -14.03 0.30
N ASN A 19 -3.80 -14.05 -0.86
CA ASN A 19 -5.19 -14.47 -1.00
C ASN A 19 -6.13 -13.71 -0.06
N LEU A 20 -5.92 -12.40 0.06
CA LEU A 20 -6.74 -11.54 0.90
C LEU A 20 -7.56 -10.58 0.05
N SER A 21 -8.80 -10.34 0.46
CA SER A 21 -9.54 -9.20 -0.03
C SER A 21 -9.03 -7.94 0.67
N ILE A 22 -9.38 -6.77 0.12
CA ILE A 22 -9.06 -5.49 0.76
C ILE A 22 -9.66 -5.44 2.16
N HIS A 23 -10.91 -5.91 2.30
CA HIS A 23 -11.59 -5.96 3.60
C HIS A 23 -10.86 -6.84 4.60
N SER A 24 -10.44 -8.04 4.17
CA SER A 24 -9.71 -8.97 5.03
C SER A 24 -8.35 -8.41 5.44
N LEU A 25 -7.65 -7.75 4.51
CA LEU A 25 -6.39 -7.09 4.83
C LEU A 25 -6.60 -5.99 5.87
N ALA A 26 -7.64 -5.18 5.73
CA ALA A 26 -7.95 -4.10 6.66
C ALA A 26 -8.20 -4.65 8.07
N ILE A 27 -8.99 -5.72 8.18
CA ILE A 27 -9.27 -6.36 9.47
C ILE A 27 -7.97 -6.88 10.08
N LYS A 28 -7.15 -7.57 9.29
CA LYS A 28 -5.88 -8.13 9.75
C LYS A 28 -4.91 -7.04 10.22
N ALA A 29 -4.94 -5.89 9.57
CA ALA A 29 -4.07 -4.75 9.90
C ALA A 29 -4.68 -3.85 10.98
N ALA A 30 -5.89 -4.13 11.44
CA ALA A 30 -6.62 -3.32 12.42
C ALA A 30 -6.83 -1.87 11.95
N VAL A 31 -7.09 -1.70 10.65
CA VAL A 31 -7.39 -0.39 10.07
C VAL A 31 -8.79 -0.41 9.48
N PRO A 32 -9.49 0.75 9.42
CA PRO A 32 -10.79 0.81 8.75
C PRO A 32 -10.64 0.47 7.27
N PRO A 33 -11.53 -0.38 6.69
CA PRO A 33 -11.48 -0.67 5.26
C PRO A 33 -11.54 0.58 4.38
N SER A 34 -12.24 1.62 4.82
CA SER A 34 -12.32 2.89 4.09
C SER A 34 -10.94 3.56 3.92
N SER A 35 -10.03 3.37 4.87
CA SER A 35 -8.69 3.94 4.78
C SER A 35 -7.90 3.35 3.61
N ILE A 36 -8.01 2.05 3.40
CA ILE A 36 -7.36 1.39 2.26
C ILE A 36 -8.07 1.77 0.96
N LYS A 37 -9.40 1.78 0.96
CA LYS A 37 -10.17 2.14 -0.23
C LYS A 37 -9.89 3.57 -0.68
N ASN A 38 -9.67 4.50 0.25
CA ASN A 38 -9.29 5.87 -0.09
C ASN A 38 -7.95 5.93 -0.83
N ILE A 39 -7.01 5.09 -0.46
CA ILE A 39 -5.73 5.00 -1.18
C ILE A 39 -5.94 4.41 -2.58
N LEU A 40 -6.74 3.34 -2.68
CA LEU A 40 -6.90 2.61 -3.94
C LEU A 40 -7.80 3.33 -4.94
N TYR A 41 -8.87 3.93 -4.47
CA TYR A 41 -9.95 4.43 -5.33
C TYR A 41 -10.33 5.89 -5.08
N GLY A 42 -9.81 6.50 -4.04
CA GLY A 42 -10.12 7.87 -3.67
C GLY A 42 -9.10 8.86 -4.21
N ASP A 43 -9.23 10.10 -3.75
CA ASP A 43 -8.36 11.20 -4.17
C ASP A 43 -7.15 11.40 -3.24
N SER A 44 -6.87 10.41 -2.40
CA SER A 44 -5.73 10.53 -1.46
C SER A 44 -4.41 10.52 -2.23
N LEU A 45 -3.68 11.64 -2.14
CA LEU A 45 -2.36 11.77 -2.75
C LEU A 45 -1.24 11.55 -1.74
N ASN A 46 -1.59 11.41 -0.45
CA ASN A 46 -0.62 11.24 0.63
C ASN A 46 -1.02 10.07 1.54
N PRO A 47 -0.82 8.81 1.09
CA PRO A 47 -1.00 7.68 1.98
C PRO A 47 -0.10 7.81 3.20
N ARG A 48 -0.65 7.58 4.38
CA ARG A 48 0.12 7.73 5.62
C ARG A 48 1.11 6.58 5.77
N VAL A 49 2.35 6.91 6.10
CA VAL A 49 3.40 5.90 6.28
C VAL A 49 3.03 4.93 7.42
N VAL A 50 2.40 5.44 8.48
CA VAL A 50 1.95 4.59 9.58
C VAL A 50 0.96 3.54 9.10
N LEU A 51 0.05 3.91 8.20
CA LEU A 51 -0.90 2.94 7.62
C LEU A 51 -0.15 1.85 6.86
N ILE A 52 0.83 2.24 6.06
CA ILE A 52 1.64 1.27 5.31
C ILE A 52 2.37 0.33 6.28
N LYS A 53 2.91 0.86 7.37
CA LYS A 53 3.56 0.04 8.40
C LYS A 53 2.58 -0.97 9.02
N MET A 54 1.35 -0.56 9.28
CA MET A 54 0.32 -1.45 9.81
C MET A 54 0.00 -2.58 8.84
N LEU A 55 -0.07 -2.29 7.53
CA LEU A 55 -0.26 -3.32 6.52
C LEU A 55 0.94 -4.28 6.49
N CYS A 56 2.15 -3.76 6.58
CA CYS A 56 3.36 -4.58 6.60
C CYS A 56 3.37 -5.50 7.82
N ASP A 57 3.03 -4.98 8.99
CA ASP A 57 2.99 -5.79 10.22
C ASP A 57 1.96 -6.91 10.11
N ALA A 58 0.80 -6.63 9.50
CA ALA A 58 -0.24 -7.63 9.29
C ALA A 58 0.22 -8.75 8.34
N LEU A 59 1.10 -8.44 7.40
CA LEU A 59 1.61 -9.39 6.41
C LEU A 59 2.99 -9.94 6.77
N ASP A 60 3.46 -9.64 7.97
CA ASP A 60 4.74 -10.12 8.48
C ASP A 60 5.91 -9.77 7.55
N MET A 61 5.93 -8.53 7.09
CA MET A 61 6.98 -8.01 6.22
C MET A 61 7.52 -6.69 6.74
N THR A 62 8.71 -6.32 6.32
CA THR A 62 9.32 -5.05 6.68
C THR A 62 8.89 -3.95 5.72
N LEU A 63 9.06 -2.67 6.13
CA LEU A 63 8.87 -1.55 5.23
C LEU A 63 9.82 -1.63 4.03
N ALA A 64 11.07 -2.06 4.26
CA ALA A 64 12.02 -2.24 3.18
C ALA A 64 11.51 -3.24 2.14
N GLU A 65 10.95 -4.36 2.60
CA GLU A 65 10.39 -5.36 1.69
C GLU A 65 9.19 -4.81 0.92
N PHE A 66 8.35 -4.02 1.57
CA PHE A 66 7.19 -3.41 0.90
C PHE A 66 7.65 -2.55 -0.28
N PHE A 67 8.70 -1.73 -0.09
CA PHE A 67 9.16 -0.77 -1.09
C PHE A 67 10.24 -1.32 -2.02
N ASN A 68 10.68 -2.56 -1.85
CA ASN A 68 11.73 -3.15 -2.68
C ASN A 68 11.17 -3.77 -3.95
N THR A 69 10.69 -2.95 -4.85
CA THR A 69 10.21 -3.37 -6.17
C THR A 69 10.76 -2.43 -7.24
N ASP A 70 10.78 -2.92 -8.48
CA ASP A 70 11.24 -2.11 -9.62
C ASP A 70 10.38 -0.85 -9.81
N GLU A 71 9.08 -0.95 -9.53
CA GLU A 71 8.18 0.19 -9.66
C GLU A 71 8.60 1.35 -8.75
N PHE A 72 8.96 1.06 -7.49
CA PHE A 72 9.39 2.10 -6.56
C PHE A 72 10.75 2.69 -6.93
N ASN A 73 11.59 1.95 -7.68
CA ASN A 73 12.90 2.42 -8.11
C ASN A 73 12.85 3.25 -9.38
N ASN A 74 11.72 3.30 -10.07
CA ASN A 74 11.58 3.97 -11.37
C ASN A 74 10.42 4.96 -11.38
N LEU A 75 10.22 5.66 -10.27
CA LEU A 75 9.13 6.63 -10.16
C LEU A 75 9.46 7.97 -10.78
N ASP A 76 8.41 8.68 -11.20
CA ASP A 76 8.53 10.06 -11.65
C ASP A 76 8.95 10.94 -10.46
N SER A 77 9.69 12.02 -10.74
CA SER A 77 10.07 12.97 -9.71
C SER A 77 8.83 13.70 -9.17
N GLU A 78 8.77 13.83 -7.85
CA GLU A 78 7.75 14.65 -7.18
C GLU A 78 8.21 16.09 -6.98
N VAL A 79 9.47 16.36 -7.23
CA VAL A 79 10.05 17.70 -7.15
C VAL A 79 9.81 18.41 -8.48
N LYS A 80 9.23 19.61 -8.41
CA LYS A 80 8.88 20.40 -9.60
C LYS A 80 9.79 21.60 -9.75
#